data_da48c6187806de4e3a2d883195e3ded6
#
_entry.id   da48c6187806de4e3a2d883195e3ded6
#
_cell.length_a   1.000
_cell.length_b   1.000
_cell.length_c   1.000
_cell.angle_alpha   90.00
_cell.angle_beta   90.00
_cell.angle_gamma   90.00
#
_symmetry.space_group_name_H-M   'P 1'
#
loop_
_entity.id
_entity.type
_entity.pdbx_description
1 polymer ?
#
loop_
_entity_poly.entity_id
_entity_poly.type
_entity_poly.pdbx_seq_one_letter_code
_entity_poly.pdbx_strand_id
1 'polypeptide(L)'
;MKPIKRKSKKETDPKVLFRRSKEWATFRQRMKKKQKYDYVTGSPLAKGFNLHHLCEDPKQYSDISDESRFVCLNSTSHVVIHYLWGDGKRRYNWKERLQKLKELCELMDEFNDN
;
A
#
# COMPACT_ATOMS: atom_id res chain seq x y z
N MET A 1 -31.02 -13.59 27.00
CA MET A 1 -30.86 -13.50 25.52
C MET A 1 -29.56 -12.81 25.19
N LYS A 2 -28.69 -13.51 24.51
CA LYS A 2 -27.39 -12.89 24.11
C LYS A 2 -27.65 -11.88 22.98
N PRO A 3 -27.09 -10.66 23.06
CA PRO A 3 -27.24 -9.69 21.99
C PRO A 3 -26.62 -10.23 20.72
N ILE A 4 -27.30 -10.04 19.60
CA ILE A 4 -26.78 -10.42 18.29
C ILE A 4 -25.65 -9.46 17.96
N LYS A 5 -24.44 -9.99 17.81
CA LYS A 5 -23.31 -9.21 17.33
C LYS A 5 -23.56 -8.79 15.89
N ARG A 6 -23.80 -7.53 15.65
CA ARG A 6 -23.84 -7.00 14.30
C ARG A 6 -22.42 -6.91 13.76
N LYS A 7 -22.22 -7.43 12.56
CA LYS A 7 -20.97 -7.22 11.85
C LYS A 7 -20.81 -5.72 11.59
N SER A 8 -19.61 -5.19 11.84
CA SER A 8 -19.31 -3.82 11.48
C SER A 8 -19.37 -3.66 9.96
N LYS A 9 -19.61 -2.43 9.45
CA LYS A 9 -19.55 -2.13 8.02
C LYS A 9 -18.22 -2.57 7.42
N LYS A 10 -17.13 -2.46 8.19
CA LYS A 10 -15.78 -2.85 7.78
C LYS A 10 -15.67 -4.34 7.50
N GLU A 11 -16.34 -5.18 8.31
CA GLU A 11 -16.33 -6.65 8.14
C GLU A 11 -17.13 -7.11 6.93
N THR A 12 -18.12 -6.34 6.51
CA THR A 12 -18.96 -6.63 5.34
C THR A 12 -18.50 -5.92 4.07
N ASP A 13 -17.49 -5.04 4.15
CA ASP A 13 -16.95 -4.33 2.99
C ASP A 13 -16.39 -5.36 1.99
N PRO A 14 -16.82 -5.30 0.71
CA PRO A 14 -16.32 -6.19 -0.33
C PRO A 14 -14.79 -6.21 -0.45
N LYS A 15 -14.13 -5.07 -0.23
CA LYS A 15 -12.67 -4.99 -0.24
C LYS A 15 -12.03 -5.81 0.88
N VAL A 16 -12.62 -5.76 2.07
CA VAL A 16 -12.14 -6.54 3.22
C VAL A 16 -12.34 -8.03 2.97
N LEU A 17 -13.52 -8.41 2.49
CA LEU A 17 -13.82 -9.80 2.16
C LEU A 17 -12.86 -10.34 1.09
N PHE A 18 -12.58 -9.55 0.06
CA PHE A 18 -11.65 -9.95 -0.99
C PHE A 18 -10.23 -10.16 -0.44
N ARG A 19 -9.74 -9.26 0.41
CA ARG A 19 -8.40 -9.39 1.02
C ARG A 19 -8.27 -10.61 1.94
N ARG A 20 -9.39 -11.16 2.42
CA ARG A 20 -9.42 -12.39 3.22
C ARG A 20 -9.59 -13.63 2.35
N SER A 21 -9.79 -13.47 1.05
CA SER A 21 -10.02 -14.58 0.14
C SER A 21 -8.75 -15.39 -0.10
N LYS A 22 -8.95 -16.66 -0.46
CA LYS A 22 -7.86 -17.56 -0.82
C LYS A 22 -7.16 -17.10 -2.11
N GLU A 23 -7.92 -16.57 -3.05
CA GLU A 23 -7.41 -16.04 -4.31
C GLU A 23 -6.42 -14.90 -4.08
N TRP A 24 -6.77 -13.98 -3.19
CA TRP A 24 -5.88 -12.87 -2.81
C TRP A 24 -4.62 -13.38 -2.13
N ALA A 25 -4.74 -14.32 -1.19
CA ALA A 25 -3.59 -14.88 -0.48
C ALA A 25 -2.63 -15.57 -1.45
N THR A 26 -3.14 -16.35 -2.39
CA THR A 26 -2.34 -17.02 -3.41
C THR A 26 -1.65 -16.00 -4.33
N PHE A 27 -2.38 -15.01 -4.79
CA PHE A 27 -1.85 -13.94 -5.63
C PHE A 27 -0.75 -13.16 -4.91
N ARG A 28 -0.98 -12.82 -3.64
CA ARG A 28 -0.03 -12.11 -2.80
C ARG A 28 1.30 -12.87 -2.68
N GLN A 29 1.24 -14.17 -2.44
CA GLN A 29 2.44 -14.99 -2.35
C GLN A 29 3.17 -15.10 -3.70
N ARG A 30 2.44 -15.20 -4.78
CA ARG A 30 3.03 -15.22 -6.14
C ARG A 30 3.77 -13.92 -6.43
N MET A 31 3.17 -12.79 -6.11
CA MET A 31 3.79 -11.48 -6.32
C MET A 31 5.04 -11.31 -5.46
N LYS A 32 5.01 -11.78 -4.20
CA LYS A 32 6.18 -11.76 -3.32
C LYS A 32 7.35 -12.56 -3.92
N LYS A 33 7.08 -13.74 -4.46
CA LYS A 33 8.11 -14.58 -5.09
C LYS A 33 8.71 -13.93 -6.33
N LYS A 34 7.92 -13.21 -7.10
CA LYS A 34 8.37 -12.52 -8.31
C LYS A 34 9.17 -11.27 -7.99
N GLN A 35 8.67 -10.41 -7.12
CA GLN A 35 9.30 -9.14 -6.82
C GLN A 35 10.45 -9.25 -5.82
N LYS A 36 10.28 -10.03 -4.75
CA LYS A 36 11.25 -10.31 -3.69
C LYS A 36 11.61 -9.14 -2.78
N TYR A 37 11.65 -7.92 -3.30
CA TYR A 37 12.16 -6.75 -2.60
C TYR A 37 11.12 -5.63 -2.62
N ASP A 38 11.17 -4.78 -1.58
CA ASP A 38 10.40 -3.55 -1.54
C ASP A 38 10.80 -2.67 -2.73
N TYR A 39 9.80 -2.18 -3.45
CA TYR A 39 10.03 -1.39 -4.67
C TYR A 39 10.81 -0.10 -4.40
N VAL A 40 10.61 0.52 -3.24
CA VAL A 40 11.19 1.82 -2.89
C VAL A 40 12.58 1.67 -2.29
N THR A 41 12.74 0.76 -1.33
CA THR A 41 13.96 0.65 -0.53
C THR A 41 14.93 -0.41 -1.04
N GLY A 42 14.45 -1.36 -1.82
CA GLY A 42 15.24 -2.52 -2.22
C GLY A 42 15.47 -3.54 -1.10
N SER A 43 14.86 -3.33 0.07
CA SER A 43 14.96 -4.28 1.18
C SER A 43 14.12 -5.52 0.91
N PRO A 44 14.49 -6.68 1.47
CA PRO A 44 13.65 -7.87 1.34
C PRO A 44 12.23 -7.63 1.85
N LEU A 45 11.25 -8.22 1.18
CA LEU A 45 9.85 -8.10 1.59
C LEU A 45 9.62 -8.82 2.91
N ALA A 46 9.10 -8.09 3.89
CA ALA A 46 8.73 -8.63 5.20
C ALA A 46 7.46 -9.48 5.10
N LYS A 47 7.21 -10.31 6.10
CA LYS A 47 6.01 -11.15 6.17
C LYS A 47 4.73 -10.31 6.05
N GLY A 48 4.71 -9.14 6.69
CA GLY A 48 3.57 -8.21 6.68
C GLY A 48 3.59 -7.19 5.56
N PHE A 49 4.26 -7.47 4.45
CA PHE A 49 4.30 -6.55 3.32
C PHE A 49 2.90 -6.28 2.77
N ASN A 50 2.76 -5.16 2.07
CA ASN A 50 1.52 -4.75 1.43
C ASN A 50 1.60 -4.94 -0.08
N LEU A 51 0.56 -5.51 -0.65
CA LEU A 51 0.39 -5.56 -2.09
C LEU A 51 -0.43 -4.34 -2.49
N HIS A 52 0.26 -3.35 -3.06
CA HIS A 52 -0.32 -2.03 -3.34
C HIS A 52 -0.95 -1.99 -4.72
N HIS A 53 -2.19 -1.53 -4.79
CA HIS A 53 -2.89 -1.30 -6.04
C HIS A 53 -2.39 0.00 -6.69
N LEU A 54 -1.93 -0.07 -7.92
CA LEU A 54 -1.58 1.11 -8.70
C LEU A 54 -2.82 1.79 -9.27
N CYS A 55 -3.87 1.03 -9.53
CA CYS A 55 -5.14 1.54 -10.03
C CYS A 55 -6.13 1.72 -8.88
N GLU A 56 -6.68 2.92 -8.76
CA GLU A 56 -7.62 3.26 -7.68
C GLU A 56 -9.10 3.02 -8.02
N ASP A 57 -9.41 2.52 -9.22
CA ASP A 57 -10.78 2.26 -9.61
C ASP A 57 -11.40 1.17 -8.72
N PRO A 58 -12.44 1.51 -7.92
CA PRO A 58 -13.07 0.53 -7.03
C PRO A 58 -13.62 -0.70 -7.75
N LYS A 59 -14.02 -0.54 -9.01
CA LYS A 59 -14.55 -1.64 -9.84
C LYS A 59 -13.47 -2.67 -10.18
N GLN A 60 -12.20 -2.27 -10.14
CA GLN A 60 -11.07 -3.13 -10.50
C GLN A 60 -10.30 -3.61 -9.27
N TYR A 61 -10.78 -3.30 -8.07
CA TYR A 61 -10.08 -3.65 -6.84
C TYR A 61 -9.84 -5.16 -6.72
N SER A 62 -10.79 -5.97 -7.12
CA SER A 62 -10.71 -7.43 -7.04
C SER A 62 -10.07 -8.08 -8.27
N ASP A 63 -9.70 -7.29 -9.28
CA ASP A 63 -9.14 -7.81 -10.51
C ASP A 63 -7.65 -8.08 -10.34
N ILE A 64 -7.30 -9.36 -10.19
CA ILE A 64 -5.93 -9.84 -10.05
C ILE A 64 -5.41 -10.50 -11.33
N SER A 65 -6.08 -10.25 -12.46
CA SER A 65 -5.68 -10.83 -13.76
C SER A 65 -4.45 -10.14 -14.35
N ASP A 66 -4.19 -8.90 -13.97
CA ASP A 66 -3.07 -8.11 -14.49
C ASP A 66 -2.10 -7.77 -13.35
N GLU A 67 -1.00 -8.50 -13.29
CA GLU A 67 0.02 -8.32 -12.27
C GLU A 67 0.70 -6.95 -12.33
N SER A 68 0.74 -6.31 -13.50
CA SER A 68 1.36 -4.99 -13.67
C SER A 68 0.64 -3.87 -12.91
N ARG A 69 -0.56 -4.13 -12.41
CA ARG A 69 -1.34 -3.17 -11.61
C ARG A 69 -0.98 -3.16 -10.13
N PHE A 70 -0.02 -3.98 -9.74
CA PHE A 70 0.33 -4.16 -8.33
C PHE A 70 1.82 -4.01 -8.12
N VAL A 71 2.18 -3.57 -6.93
CA VAL A 71 3.57 -3.50 -6.49
C VAL A 71 3.64 -3.91 -5.01
N CYS A 72 4.67 -4.68 -4.66
CA CYS A 72 4.88 -5.09 -3.27
C CYS A 72 5.67 -4.02 -2.53
N LEU A 73 5.17 -3.61 -1.39
CA LEU A 73 5.80 -2.61 -0.52
C LEU A 73 5.82 -3.11 0.93
N ASN A 74 6.92 -2.92 1.61
CA ASN A 74 6.92 -3.05 3.07
C ASN A 74 6.07 -1.93 3.67
N SER A 75 5.64 -2.10 4.92
CA SER A 75 4.67 -1.19 5.54
C SER A 75 5.12 0.27 5.55
N THR A 76 6.40 0.54 5.79
CA THR A 76 6.93 1.92 5.80
C THR A 76 6.79 2.57 4.42
N SER A 77 7.19 1.88 3.35
CA SER A 77 7.06 2.40 2.00
C SER A 77 5.60 2.61 1.61
N HIS A 78 4.71 1.70 2.05
CA HIS A 78 3.28 1.82 1.81
C HIS A 78 2.69 3.06 2.49
N VAL A 79 3.10 3.35 3.73
CA VAL A 79 2.70 4.56 4.44
C VAL A 79 3.18 5.81 3.69
N VAL A 80 4.43 5.81 3.23
CA VAL A 80 5.01 6.95 2.51
C VAL A 80 4.28 7.22 1.20
N ILE A 81 3.97 6.19 0.42
CA ILE A 81 3.25 6.42 -0.84
C ILE A 81 1.85 7.00 -0.60
N HIS A 82 1.15 6.56 0.44
CA HIS A 82 -0.14 7.14 0.80
C HIS A 82 0.00 8.56 1.34
N TYR A 83 1.07 8.88 2.04
CA TYR A 83 1.35 10.25 2.46
C TYR A 83 1.52 11.18 1.25
N LEU A 84 2.20 10.73 0.21
CA LEU A 84 2.44 11.55 -0.98
C LEU A 84 1.21 11.62 -1.88
N TRP A 85 0.62 10.49 -2.17
CA TRP A 85 -0.44 10.36 -3.18
C TRP A 85 -1.82 10.67 -2.62
N GLY A 86 -2.07 10.22 -1.38
CA GLY A 86 -3.38 10.22 -0.78
C GLY A 86 -3.99 8.83 -0.74
N ASP A 87 -5.26 8.79 -0.52
CA ASP A 87 -6.07 7.56 -0.51
C ASP A 87 -7.22 7.67 -1.52
N GLY A 88 -8.10 6.67 -1.56
CA GLY A 88 -9.23 6.66 -2.49
C GLY A 88 -10.24 7.81 -2.30
N LYS A 89 -10.15 8.55 -1.20
CA LYS A 89 -11.04 9.67 -0.87
C LYS A 89 -10.37 11.02 -1.04
N ARG A 90 -9.06 11.10 -0.85
CA ARG A 90 -8.29 12.34 -0.91
C ARG A 90 -7.08 12.17 -1.79
N ARG A 91 -6.96 13.08 -2.75
CA ARG A 91 -5.80 13.16 -3.60
C ARG A 91 -4.94 14.34 -3.15
N TYR A 92 -3.66 14.08 -2.89
CA TYR A 92 -2.73 15.13 -2.50
C TYR A 92 -1.87 15.57 -3.68
N ASN A 93 -1.32 16.77 -3.59
CA ASN A 93 -0.30 17.23 -4.54
C ASN A 93 1.03 16.58 -4.13
N TRP A 94 1.31 15.40 -4.65
CA TRP A 94 2.49 14.63 -4.26
C TRP A 94 3.79 15.31 -4.70
N LYS A 95 3.76 16.07 -5.79
CA LYS A 95 4.95 16.79 -6.29
C LYS A 95 5.39 17.86 -5.30
N GLU A 96 4.45 18.63 -4.76
CA GLU A 96 4.73 19.64 -3.76
C GLU A 96 5.24 19.03 -2.46
N ARG A 97 4.59 17.96 -1.97
CA ARG A 97 5.02 17.26 -0.77
C ARG A 97 6.41 16.65 -0.92
N LEU A 98 6.68 16.05 -2.06
CA LEU A 98 7.99 15.47 -2.35
C LEU A 98 9.08 16.53 -2.38
N GLN A 99 8.80 17.69 -3.00
CA GLN A 99 9.74 18.81 -3.05
C GLN A 99 10.06 19.32 -1.64
N LYS A 100 9.07 19.45 -0.78
CA LYS A 100 9.27 19.88 0.61
C LYS A 100 10.09 18.87 1.41
N LEU A 101 9.83 17.59 1.22
CA LEU A 101 10.63 16.52 1.84
C LEU A 101 12.09 16.57 1.38
N LYS A 102 12.31 16.81 0.09
CA LYS A 102 13.65 16.97 -0.48
C LYS A 102 14.38 18.15 0.15
N GLU A 103 13.72 19.31 0.22
CA GLU A 103 14.29 20.51 0.85
C GLU A 103 14.67 20.25 2.31
N LEU A 104 13.81 19.55 3.04
CA LEU A 104 14.08 19.18 4.42
C LEU A 104 15.30 18.27 4.55
N CYS A 105 15.42 17.28 3.69
CA CYS A 105 16.59 16.40 3.68
C CYS A 105 17.87 17.16 3.36
N GLU A 106 17.81 18.10 2.43
CA GLU A 106 18.96 18.96 2.09
C GLU A 106 19.40 19.81 3.29
N LEU A 107 18.44 20.37 4.05
CA LEU A 107 18.73 21.06 5.30
C LEU A 107 19.39 20.15 6.33
N MET A 108 18.91 18.93 6.46
CA MET A 108 19.49 17.95 7.37
C MET A 108 20.91 17.59 6.97
N ASP A 109 21.20 17.49 5.67
CA ASP A 109 22.55 17.27 5.17
C ASP A 109 23.48 18.40 5.62
N GLU A 110 23.04 19.66 5.53
CA GLU A 110 23.84 20.82 5.96
C GLU A 110 24.22 20.73 7.44
N PHE A 111 23.34 20.23 8.30
CA PHE A 111 23.59 20.16 9.73
C PHE A 111 24.35 18.90 10.17
N ASN A 112 24.40 17.87 9.36
CA ASN A 112 24.90 16.55 9.78
C ASN A 112 26.12 16.03 9.00
N ASP A 113 26.39 16.55 7.82
CA ASP A 113 27.45 16.04 6.93
C ASP A 113 28.74 16.84 7.02
N ASN A 114 28.91 17.57 8.06
CA ASN A 114 30.13 18.35 8.24
C ASN A 114 31.16 17.61 9.05
#